data_7cb124fd040f03374229e8b3e9b11578
#
_entry.id   7cb124fd040f03374229e8b3e9b11578
#
_cell.length_a   1.000
_cell.length_b   1.000
_cell.length_c   1.000
_cell.angle_alpha   90.00
_cell.angle_beta   90.00
_cell.angle_gamma   90.00
#
_symmetry.space_group_name_H-M   'P 1'
#
loop_
_entity.id
_entity.type
_entity.pdbx_description
1 polymer ?
#
loop_
_entity_poly.entity_id
_entity_poly.type
_entity_poly.pdbx_seq_one_letter_code
_entity_poly.pdbx_strand_id
1 'polypeptide(L)'
;MKDKPQIKAILFDADGVLQRPSVWWREALMPILEAVDIAEVDPFLRDILETELAHLCAPSGFDSALMETLSRWNRSERFADTAHALNAIRPYDDVIAVVRLLRHAGMPCHIASNQQAGRARHMSEGLGYKALFVEEFYSCRLGFAKPDIAFFRRVLEMLDLPSHCVLFIDDRSENVDAAKRAGLAAALYNGESGADVLRAILAEHGVSPKAIQDVDA
;
A
#
# COMPACT_ATOMS: atom_id res chain seq x y z
N MET A 1 8.08 22.89 -27.24
CA MET A 1 8.03 21.79 -26.25
C MET A 1 6.75 22.01 -25.45
N LYS A 2 5.82 21.06 -25.41
CA LYS A 2 4.67 21.18 -24.50
C LYS A 2 5.22 21.04 -23.08
N ASP A 3 4.97 22.03 -22.23
CA ASP A 3 5.36 21.96 -20.82
C ASP A 3 4.82 20.66 -20.21
N LYS A 4 5.70 19.89 -19.55
CA LYS A 4 5.24 18.73 -18.80
C LYS A 4 4.22 19.22 -17.75
N PRO A 5 3.07 18.52 -17.59
CA PRO A 5 2.11 18.92 -16.57
C PRO A 5 2.77 18.90 -15.19
N GLN A 6 2.54 19.96 -14.43
CA GLN A 6 3.07 20.07 -13.06
C GLN A 6 2.34 19.06 -12.15
N ILE A 7 3.07 18.17 -11.51
CA ILE A 7 2.52 17.27 -10.48
C ILE A 7 2.12 18.10 -9.25
N LYS A 8 0.88 17.88 -8.79
CA LYS A 8 0.27 18.57 -7.65
C LYS A 8 -0.01 17.64 -6.47
N ALA A 9 -0.03 16.32 -6.69
CA ALA A 9 -0.20 15.32 -5.66
C ALA A 9 0.51 14.02 -6.05
N ILE A 10 0.96 13.25 -5.05
CA ILE A 10 1.56 11.95 -5.24
C ILE A 10 0.74 10.91 -4.48
N LEU A 11 0.42 9.82 -5.17
CA LEU A 11 -0.21 8.63 -4.61
C LEU A 11 0.84 7.54 -4.49
N PHE A 12 1.01 6.97 -3.32
CA PHE A 12 1.91 5.84 -3.07
C PHE A 12 1.10 4.58 -2.77
N ASP A 13 1.42 3.48 -3.42
CA ASP A 13 1.04 2.18 -2.87
C ASP A 13 1.75 1.95 -1.53
N ALA A 14 1.26 1.02 -0.75
CA ALA A 14 1.84 0.70 0.55
C ALA A 14 2.76 -0.51 0.50
N ASP A 15 2.21 -1.70 0.26
CA ASP A 15 2.99 -2.94 0.28
C ASP A 15 3.94 -3.01 -0.94
N GLY A 16 5.22 -3.22 -0.69
CA GLY A 16 6.25 -3.21 -1.72
C GLY A 16 6.76 -1.82 -2.11
N VAL A 17 6.11 -0.73 -1.69
CA VAL A 17 6.51 0.67 -1.95
C VAL A 17 6.91 1.39 -0.66
N LEU A 18 6.00 1.52 0.29
CA LEU A 18 6.24 2.21 1.57
C LEU A 18 6.66 1.26 2.68
N GLN A 19 6.30 0.00 2.57
CA GLN A 19 6.43 -1.01 3.61
C GLN A 19 6.57 -2.42 3.05
N ARG A 20 7.01 -3.33 3.92
CA ARG A 20 7.11 -4.76 3.64
C ARG A 20 6.72 -5.58 4.86
N PRO A 21 6.43 -6.88 4.72
CA PRO A 21 6.30 -7.77 5.87
C PRO A 21 7.57 -7.76 6.72
N SER A 22 7.42 -7.74 8.04
CA SER A 22 8.55 -7.89 8.99
C SER A 22 9.12 -9.31 8.95
N VAL A 23 8.22 -10.29 8.75
CA VAL A 23 8.50 -11.70 8.52
C VAL A 23 7.58 -12.13 7.37
N TRP A 24 8.08 -12.93 6.44
CA TRP A 24 7.26 -13.45 5.34
C TRP A 24 6.11 -14.32 5.88
N TRP A 25 4.93 -14.17 5.31
CA TRP A 25 3.72 -14.83 5.83
C TRP A 25 3.84 -16.35 5.94
N ARG A 26 4.54 -17.01 5.02
CA ARG A 26 4.83 -18.44 5.15
C ARG A 26 5.51 -18.79 6.48
N GLU A 27 6.57 -18.04 6.82
CA GLU A 27 7.32 -18.22 8.05
C GLU A 27 6.51 -17.83 9.28
N ALA A 28 5.77 -16.71 9.19
CA ALA A 28 4.93 -16.20 10.28
C ALA A 28 3.75 -17.13 10.62
N LEU A 29 3.25 -17.90 9.64
CA LEU A 29 2.12 -18.81 9.81
C LEU A 29 2.54 -20.23 10.23
N MET A 30 3.82 -20.61 10.10
CA MET A 30 4.31 -21.93 10.55
C MET A 30 3.92 -22.27 12.01
N PRO A 31 4.18 -21.40 13.00
CA PRO A 31 3.84 -21.69 14.39
C PRO A 31 2.33 -21.71 14.65
N ILE A 32 1.53 -21.10 13.79
CA ILE A 32 0.07 -21.09 13.89
C ILE A 32 -0.49 -22.46 13.49
N LEU A 33 0.06 -23.06 12.44
CA LEU A 33 -0.28 -24.43 12.00
C LEU A 33 0.44 -25.51 12.79
N GLU A 34 1.48 -25.18 13.58
CA GLU A 34 2.42 -26.14 14.17
C GLU A 34 3.14 -26.96 13.07
N ALA A 35 3.35 -26.32 11.90
CA ALA A 35 3.96 -26.95 10.75
C ALA A 35 5.45 -27.17 10.95
N VAL A 36 5.95 -28.31 10.48
CA VAL A 36 7.37 -28.66 10.51
C VAL A 36 8.05 -28.26 9.20
N ASP A 37 7.31 -28.32 8.08
CA ASP A 37 7.77 -27.94 6.76
C ASP A 37 7.01 -26.69 6.27
N ILE A 38 7.73 -25.74 5.68
CA ILE A 38 7.15 -24.51 5.13
C ILE A 38 6.12 -24.81 4.01
N ALA A 39 6.28 -25.90 3.28
CA ALA A 39 5.34 -26.33 2.24
C ALA A 39 3.95 -26.70 2.79
N GLU A 40 3.85 -27.09 4.07
CA GLU A 40 2.58 -27.40 4.74
C GLU A 40 1.73 -26.13 4.93
N VAL A 41 2.37 -24.95 4.93
CA VAL A 41 1.71 -23.66 5.12
C VAL A 41 1.03 -23.17 3.84
N ASP A 42 1.47 -23.60 2.65
CA ASP A 42 0.99 -23.08 1.37
C ASP A 42 -0.53 -23.18 1.16
N PRO A 43 -1.20 -24.31 1.46
CA PRO A 43 -2.64 -24.39 1.35
C PRO A 43 -3.36 -23.47 2.33
N PHE A 44 -2.86 -23.37 3.57
CA PHE A 44 -3.41 -22.49 4.60
C PHE A 44 -3.27 -21.02 4.24
N LEU A 45 -2.08 -20.61 3.80
CA LEU A 45 -1.82 -19.24 3.32
C LEU A 45 -2.73 -18.90 2.13
N ARG A 46 -2.93 -19.83 1.21
CA ARG A 46 -3.85 -19.65 0.07
C ARG A 46 -5.27 -19.34 0.54
N ASP A 47 -5.81 -20.14 1.47
CA ASP A 47 -7.15 -19.92 2.01
C ASP A 47 -7.28 -18.55 2.71
N ILE A 48 -6.23 -18.13 3.43
CA ILE A 48 -6.18 -16.79 4.05
C ILE A 48 -6.18 -15.70 2.98
N LEU A 49 -5.34 -15.83 1.94
CA LEU A 49 -5.25 -14.84 0.86
C LEU A 49 -6.55 -14.74 0.05
N GLU A 50 -7.23 -15.88 -0.21
CA GLU A 50 -8.53 -15.89 -0.86
C GLU A 50 -9.59 -15.18 0.02
N THR A 51 -9.54 -15.39 1.34
CA THR A 51 -10.41 -14.70 2.29
C THR A 51 -10.14 -13.20 2.30
N GLU A 52 -8.88 -12.79 2.27
CA GLU A 52 -8.50 -11.38 2.20
C GLU A 52 -8.96 -10.74 0.89
N LEU A 53 -8.73 -11.42 -0.25
CA LEU A 53 -9.12 -10.94 -1.58
C LEU A 53 -10.64 -10.72 -1.67
N ALA A 54 -11.44 -11.61 -1.11
CA ALA A 54 -12.90 -11.48 -1.07
C ALA A 54 -13.37 -10.25 -0.26
N HIS A 55 -12.56 -9.73 0.65
CA HIS A 55 -12.88 -8.62 1.55
C HIS A 55 -12.10 -7.32 1.26
N LEU A 56 -11.30 -7.28 0.19
CA LEU A 56 -10.51 -6.09 -0.17
C LEU A 56 -11.35 -4.83 -0.42
N CYS A 57 -12.58 -5.00 -0.91
CA CYS A 57 -13.50 -3.89 -1.20
C CYS A 57 -14.61 -3.74 -0.16
N ALA A 58 -14.54 -4.47 0.96
CA ALA A 58 -15.56 -4.45 2.01
C ALA A 58 -15.07 -3.65 3.22
N PRO A 59 -15.91 -2.75 3.79
CA PRO A 59 -15.51 -1.93 4.94
C PRO A 59 -15.42 -2.73 6.25
N SER A 60 -15.89 -3.97 6.25
CA SER A 60 -15.91 -4.88 7.40
C SER A 60 -16.05 -6.33 6.96
N GLY A 61 -16.05 -7.27 7.91
CA GLY A 61 -16.34 -8.68 7.67
C GLY A 61 -15.11 -9.57 7.54
N PHE A 62 -13.92 -9.01 7.31
CA PHE A 62 -12.69 -9.80 7.18
C PHE A 62 -12.39 -10.63 8.45
N ASP A 63 -12.52 -10.04 9.65
CA ASP A 63 -12.22 -10.75 10.90
C ASP A 63 -13.12 -11.96 11.10
N SER A 64 -14.42 -11.85 10.78
CA SER A 64 -15.36 -12.97 10.83
C SER A 64 -15.03 -14.05 9.81
N ALA A 65 -14.70 -13.65 8.57
CA ALA A 65 -14.32 -14.58 7.52
C ALA A 65 -12.97 -15.26 7.80
N LEU A 66 -12.01 -14.55 8.39
CA LEU A 66 -10.75 -15.14 8.87
C LEU A 66 -11.01 -16.17 9.96
N MET A 67 -11.90 -15.88 10.93
CA MET A 67 -12.29 -16.83 11.96
C MET A 67 -12.90 -18.10 11.37
N GLU A 68 -13.77 -17.97 10.35
CA GLU A 68 -14.35 -19.12 9.64
C GLU A 68 -13.26 -19.92 8.91
N THR A 69 -12.30 -19.24 8.28
CA THR A 69 -11.14 -19.89 7.64
C THR A 69 -10.34 -20.67 8.66
N LEU A 70 -9.99 -20.06 9.80
CA LEU A 70 -9.26 -20.72 10.88
C LEU A 70 -10.04 -21.91 11.46
N SER A 71 -11.38 -21.81 11.53
CA SER A 71 -12.22 -22.92 11.98
C SER A 71 -12.12 -24.14 11.06
N ARG A 72 -12.09 -23.95 9.73
CA ARG A 72 -11.88 -25.05 8.76
C ARG A 72 -10.54 -25.77 8.96
N TRP A 73 -9.54 -25.05 9.46
CA TRP A 73 -8.20 -25.57 9.76
C TRP A 73 -8.03 -26.03 11.22
N ASN A 74 -9.10 -26.03 12.04
CA ASN A 74 -9.06 -26.32 13.47
C ASN A 74 -8.06 -25.43 14.22
N ARG A 75 -8.04 -24.13 13.92
CA ARG A 75 -7.13 -23.12 14.49
C ARG A 75 -7.85 -21.85 14.95
N SER A 76 -9.12 -21.93 15.31
CA SER A 76 -9.94 -20.78 15.73
C SER A 76 -9.32 -20.03 16.93
N GLU A 77 -8.68 -20.76 17.84
CA GLU A 77 -7.98 -20.21 19.01
C GLU A 77 -6.74 -19.38 18.64
N ARG A 78 -6.24 -19.53 17.41
CA ARG A 78 -5.05 -18.81 16.91
C ARG A 78 -5.42 -17.52 16.14
N PHE A 79 -6.66 -17.05 16.26
CA PHE A 79 -7.11 -15.84 15.54
C PHE A 79 -6.23 -14.62 15.83
N ALA A 80 -5.95 -14.32 17.11
CA ALA A 80 -5.14 -13.17 17.49
C ALA A 80 -3.71 -13.26 16.94
N ASP A 81 -3.10 -14.44 16.99
CA ASP A 81 -1.75 -14.68 16.47
C ASP A 81 -1.73 -14.55 14.95
N THR A 82 -2.76 -15.08 14.26
CA THR A 82 -2.88 -14.94 12.78
C THR A 82 -3.07 -13.48 12.38
N ALA A 83 -3.97 -12.75 13.03
CA ALA A 83 -4.18 -11.33 12.77
C ALA A 83 -2.90 -10.51 13.04
N HIS A 84 -2.15 -10.85 14.09
CA HIS A 84 -0.85 -10.24 14.36
C HIS A 84 0.17 -10.53 13.25
N ALA A 85 0.28 -11.78 12.81
CA ALA A 85 1.20 -12.19 11.74
C ALA A 85 0.89 -11.47 10.41
N LEU A 86 -0.39 -11.34 10.05
CA LEU A 86 -0.83 -10.63 8.85
C LEU A 86 -0.56 -9.11 8.92
N ASN A 87 -0.56 -8.53 10.12
CA ASN A 87 -0.28 -7.12 10.38
C ASN A 87 1.20 -6.85 10.72
N ALA A 88 2.06 -7.87 10.74
CA ALA A 88 3.48 -7.73 11.04
C ALA A 88 4.22 -7.11 9.84
N ILE A 89 4.09 -5.81 9.67
CA ILE A 89 4.68 -4.99 8.60
C ILE A 89 5.62 -3.95 9.18
N ARG A 90 6.62 -3.57 8.39
CA ARG A 90 7.56 -2.49 8.73
C ARG A 90 7.76 -1.55 7.54
N PRO A 91 7.85 -0.23 7.78
CA PRO A 91 8.18 0.74 6.74
C PRO A 91 9.58 0.51 6.16
N TYR A 92 9.79 1.00 4.94
CA TYR A 92 11.11 1.31 4.41
C TYR A 92 11.48 2.70 4.91
N ASP A 93 12.34 2.79 5.93
CA ASP A 93 12.62 4.03 6.65
C ASP A 93 13.18 5.13 5.75
N ASP A 94 14.02 4.79 4.80
CA ASP A 94 14.60 5.70 3.82
C ASP A 94 13.55 6.24 2.83
N VAL A 95 12.57 5.42 2.42
CA VAL A 95 11.43 5.83 1.59
C VAL A 95 10.51 6.76 2.37
N ILE A 96 10.21 6.40 3.62
CA ILE A 96 9.40 7.25 4.51
C ILE A 96 10.08 8.60 4.77
N ALA A 97 11.41 8.63 4.86
CA ALA A 97 12.15 9.90 4.96
C ALA A 97 11.92 10.79 3.72
N VAL A 98 11.92 10.22 2.50
CA VAL A 98 11.57 10.98 1.27
C VAL A 98 10.15 11.51 1.34
N VAL A 99 9.18 10.72 1.77
CA VAL A 99 7.79 11.18 1.92
C VAL A 99 7.69 12.35 2.91
N ARG A 100 8.39 12.27 4.04
CA ARG A 100 8.45 13.38 5.03
C ARG A 100 9.01 14.67 4.43
N LEU A 101 10.09 14.57 3.65
CA LEU A 101 10.69 15.72 2.95
C LEU A 101 9.71 16.32 1.94
N LEU A 102 9.04 15.51 1.14
CA LEU A 102 8.00 15.97 0.21
C LEU A 102 6.88 16.71 0.94
N ARG A 103 6.38 16.13 2.05
CA ARG A 103 5.34 16.75 2.88
C ARG A 103 5.80 18.06 3.48
N HIS A 104 7.03 18.14 3.98
CA HIS A 104 7.62 19.36 4.53
C HIS A 104 7.74 20.46 3.46
N ALA A 105 8.07 20.08 2.23
CA ALA A 105 8.12 20.98 1.07
C ALA A 105 6.73 21.37 0.52
N GLY A 106 5.63 20.96 1.18
CA GLY A 106 4.27 21.29 0.78
C GLY A 106 3.69 20.40 -0.33
N MET A 107 4.37 19.30 -0.72
CA MET A 107 3.82 18.36 -1.70
C MET A 107 2.79 17.44 -1.03
N PRO A 108 1.52 17.44 -1.48
CA PRO A 108 0.52 16.52 -0.98
C PRO A 108 0.89 15.07 -1.33
N CYS A 109 1.08 14.23 -0.31
CA CYS A 109 1.32 12.80 -0.44
C CYS A 109 0.14 12.04 0.16
N HIS A 110 -0.32 11.00 -0.54
CA HIS A 110 -1.46 10.18 -0.18
C HIS A 110 -1.13 8.71 -0.31
N ILE A 111 -1.85 7.84 0.39
CA ILE A 111 -1.81 6.39 0.20
C ILE A 111 -2.91 5.98 -0.79
N ALA A 112 -2.62 5.04 -1.69
CA ALA A 112 -3.57 4.43 -2.62
C ALA A 112 -3.31 2.92 -2.69
N SER A 113 -3.89 2.15 -1.76
CA SER A 113 -3.52 0.74 -1.54
C SER A 113 -4.72 -0.20 -1.42
N ASN A 114 -4.52 -1.45 -1.87
CA ASN A 114 -5.47 -2.53 -1.69
C ASN A 114 -5.28 -3.13 -0.30
N GLN A 115 -6.25 -2.88 0.61
CA GLN A 115 -6.16 -3.32 2.00
C GLN A 115 -7.53 -3.73 2.55
N GLN A 116 -7.61 -4.82 3.30
CA GLN A 116 -8.76 -5.13 4.13
C GLN A 116 -8.82 -4.19 5.36
N ALA A 117 -9.98 -4.06 5.98
CA ALA A 117 -10.26 -3.02 6.96
C ALA A 117 -9.37 -3.05 8.22
N GLY A 118 -9.02 -4.23 8.72
CA GLY A 118 -8.16 -4.38 9.91
C GLY A 118 -6.73 -3.90 9.64
N ARG A 119 -6.16 -4.28 8.49
CA ARG A 119 -4.81 -3.87 8.08
C ARG A 119 -4.77 -2.38 7.72
N ALA A 120 -5.80 -1.85 7.05
CA ALA A 120 -5.92 -0.41 6.79
C ALA A 120 -5.90 0.41 8.09
N ARG A 121 -6.62 -0.04 9.12
CA ARG A 121 -6.61 0.59 10.45
C ARG A 121 -5.24 0.49 11.12
N HIS A 122 -4.60 -0.69 11.08
CA HIS A 122 -3.24 -0.88 11.64
C HIS A 122 -2.23 0.07 10.96
N MET A 123 -2.27 0.22 9.64
CA MET A 123 -1.39 1.15 8.91
C MET A 123 -1.66 2.61 9.32
N SER A 124 -2.91 3.00 9.34
CA SER A 124 -3.34 4.36 9.66
C SER A 124 -2.94 4.76 11.09
N GLU A 125 -3.28 3.95 12.08
CA GLU A 125 -3.13 4.25 13.50
C GLU A 125 -1.84 3.67 14.10
N GLY A 126 -1.53 2.41 13.83
CA GLY A 126 -0.39 1.70 14.41
C GLY A 126 0.95 2.16 13.82
N LEU A 127 1.04 2.36 12.50
CA LEU A 127 2.23 2.90 11.85
C LEU A 127 2.24 4.44 11.77
N GLY A 128 1.13 5.08 12.16
CA GLY A 128 1.02 6.54 12.18
C GLY A 128 0.88 7.18 10.80
N TYR A 129 0.48 6.44 9.77
CA TYR A 129 0.34 6.97 8.41
C TYR A 129 -0.71 8.08 8.32
N LYS A 130 -1.76 8.04 9.15
CA LYS A 130 -2.75 9.11 9.26
C LYS A 130 -2.14 10.50 9.56
N ALA A 131 -1.02 10.55 10.28
CA ALA A 131 -0.33 11.81 10.58
C ALA A 131 0.64 12.22 9.45
N LEU A 132 1.13 11.28 8.65
CA LEU A 132 2.11 11.51 7.61
C LEU A 132 1.46 11.87 6.26
N PHE A 133 0.40 11.17 5.87
CA PHE A 133 -0.29 11.35 4.60
C PHE A 133 -1.49 12.29 4.74
N VAL A 134 -1.84 12.99 3.65
CA VAL A 134 -3.02 13.90 3.64
C VAL A 134 -4.29 13.08 3.65
N GLU A 135 -4.37 12.07 2.78
CA GLU A 135 -5.50 11.15 2.68
C GLU A 135 -5.00 9.72 2.49
N GLU A 136 -5.81 8.77 2.92
CA GLU A 136 -5.55 7.33 2.81
C GLU A 136 -6.68 6.68 2.01
N PHE A 137 -6.40 6.36 0.74
CA PHE A 137 -7.31 5.69 -0.17
C PHE A 137 -7.10 4.18 -0.11
N TYR A 138 -7.83 3.51 0.76
CA TYR A 138 -7.82 2.06 0.88
C TYR A 138 -9.01 1.45 0.14
N SER A 139 -8.78 0.34 -0.56
CA SER A 139 -9.81 -0.36 -1.34
C SER A 139 -11.05 -0.70 -0.51
N CYS A 140 -10.89 -1.12 0.75
CA CYS A 140 -12.00 -1.42 1.65
C CYS A 140 -12.88 -0.22 1.98
N ARG A 141 -12.36 1.00 1.91
CA ARG A 141 -13.12 2.26 2.13
C ARG A 141 -13.73 2.78 0.85
N LEU A 142 -13.08 2.52 -0.31
CA LEU A 142 -13.52 3.01 -1.61
C LEU A 142 -14.56 2.10 -2.29
N GLY A 143 -14.58 0.81 -1.94
CA GLY A 143 -15.41 -0.20 -2.62
C GLY A 143 -14.84 -0.68 -3.97
N PHE A 144 -13.64 -0.24 -4.33
CA PHE A 144 -12.92 -0.60 -5.56
C PHE A 144 -11.47 -0.94 -5.22
N ALA A 145 -10.86 -1.86 -5.96
CA ALA A 145 -9.46 -2.27 -5.79
C ALA A 145 -8.67 -2.10 -7.08
N LYS A 146 -7.39 -1.77 -6.98
CA LYS A 146 -6.45 -1.81 -8.10
C LYS A 146 -6.33 -3.25 -8.62
N PRO A 147 -6.20 -3.51 -9.92
CA PRO A 147 -6.01 -2.56 -11.02
C PRO A 147 -7.29 -2.07 -11.70
N ASP A 148 -8.46 -2.12 -11.04
CA ASP A 148 -9.68 -1.56 -11.61
C ASP A 148 -9.53 -0.05 -11.80
N ILE A 149 -9.86 0.45 -12.99
CA ILE A 149 -9.85 1.89 -13.32
C ILE A 149 -10.83 2.66 -12.42
N ALA A 150 -11.90 2.03 -11.94
CA ALA A 150 -12.86 2.63 -11.02
C ALA A 150 -12.20 3.08 -9.71
N PHE A 151 -11.19 2.35 -9.20
CA PHE A 151 -10.40 2.78 -8.06
C PHE A 151 -9.76 4.15 -8.29
N PHE A 152 -9.04 4.32 -9.40
CA PHE A 152 -8.35 5.57 -9.73
C PHE A 152 -9.33 6.72 -10.00
N ARG A 153 -10.45 6.46 -10.69
CA ARG A 153 -11.49 7.46 -10.91
C ARG A 153 -12.06 7.96 -9.60
N ARG A 154 -12.35 7.05 -8.66
CA ARG A 154 -12.86 7.41 -7.34
C ARG A 154 -11.86 8.25 -6.55
N VAL A 155 -10.57 7.90 -6.59
CA VAL A 155 -9.50 8.70 -5.97
C VAL A 155 -9.42 10.10 -6.58
N LEU A 156 -9.46 10.21 -7.91
CA LEU A 156 -9.42 11.51 -8.61
C LEU A 156 -10.62 12.40 -8.28
N GLU A 157 -11.83 11.83 -8.17
CA GLU A 157 -13.03 12.56 -7.73
C GLU A 157 -12.83 13.14 -6.32
N MET A 158 -12.24 12.37 -5.40
CA MET A 158 -12.01 12.81 -4.01
C MET A 158 -10.89 13.85 -3.91
N LEU A 159 -9.87 13.78 -4.76
CA LEU A 159 -8.77 14.75 -4.81
C LEU A 159 -9.15 16.07 -5.47
N ASP A 160 -10.18 16.09 -6.30
CA ASP A 160 -10.59 17.24 -7.13
C ASP A 160 -9.41 17.82 -7.94
N LEU A 161 -8.59 16.93 -8.53
CA LEU A 161 -7.44 17.30 -9.33
C LEU A 161 -7.54 16.70 -10.75
N PRO A 162 -7.03 17.41 -11.78
CA PRO A 162 -6.84 16.83 -13.10
C PRO A 162 -5.92 15.61 -13.03
N SER A 163 -6.31 14.51 -13.66
CA SER A 163 -5.58 13.23 -13.60
C SER A 163 -4.09 13.35 -13.92
N HIS A 164 -3.73 14.16 -14.95
CA HIS A 164 -2.35 14.38 -15.38
C HIS A 164 -1.50 15.19 -14.39
N CYS A 165 -2.10 15.76 -13.34
CA CYS A 165 -1.40 16.44 -12.24
C CYS A 165 -1.14 15.51 -11.04
N VAL A 166 -1.50 14.24 -11.12
CA VAL A 166 -1.33 13.24 -10.07
C VAL A 166 -0.31 12.20 -10.51
N LEU A 167 0.71 11.97 -9.70
CA LEU A 167 1.69 10.90 -9.91
C LEU A 167 1.35 9.71 -9.01
N PHE A 168 1.20 8.53 -9.59
CA PHE A 168 0.99 7.28 -8.87
C PHE A 168 2.26 6.42 -8.89
N ILE A 169 2.65 5.85 -7.76
CA ILE A 169 3.84 5.03 -7.57
C ILE A 169 3.43 3.69 -6.97
N ASP A 170 3.76 2.60 -7.67
CA ASP A 170 3.34 1.24 -7.30
C ASP A 170 4.41 0.23 -7.77
N ASP A 171 4.55 -0.91 -7.10
CA ASP A 171 5.50 -1.96 -7.44
C ASP A 171 4.95 -2.98 -8.44
N ARG A 172 3.66 -2.87 -8.81
CA ARG A 172 2.97 -3.77 -9.74
C ARG A 172 2.67 -3.08 -11.07
N SER A 173 3.19 -3.64 -12.15
CA SER A 173 3.01 -3.08 -13.50
C SER A 173 1.55 -2.96 -13.91
N GLU A 174 0.70 -3.92 -13.53
CA GLU A 174 -0.73 -3.89 -13.84
C GLU A 174 -1.46 -2.71 -13.19
N ASN A 175 -1.05 -2.30 -11.99
CA ASN A 175 -1.59 -1.12 -11.30
C ASN A 175 -1.12 0.18 -11.98
N VAL A 176 0.17 0.24 -12.31
CA VAL A 176 0.77 1.37 -13.05
C VAL A 176 0.09 1.57 -14.39
N ASP A 177 -0.16 0.50 -15.15
CA ASP A 177 -0.84 0.56 -16.43
C ASP A 177 -2.31 0.97 -16.30
N ALA A 178 -3.00 0.51 -15.25
CA ALA A 178 -4.37 0.93 -14.97
C ALA A 178 -4.44 2.43 -14.60
N ALA A 179 -3.50 2.93 -13.80
CA ALA A 179 -3.40 4.35 -13.47
C ALA A 179 -3.16 5.21 -14.73
N LYS A 180 -2.26 4.78 -15.62
CA LYS A 180 -2.03 5.46 -16.91
C LYS A 180 -3.29 5.48 -17.79
N ARG A 181 -4.04 4.38 -17.84
CA ARG A 181 -5.34 4.34 -18.55
C ARG A 181 -6.39 5.27 -17.93
N ALA A 182 -6.31 5.53 -16.61
CA ALA A 182 -7.14 6.52 -15.94
C ALA A 182 -6.64 7.97 -16.14
N GLY A 183 -5.50 8.17 -16.83
CA GLY A 183 -4.93 9.47 -17.18
C GLY A 183 -3.92 10.02 -16.19
N LEU A 184 -3.55 9.27 -15.14
CA LEU A 184 -2.51 9.67 -14.20
C LEU A 184 -1.12 9.56 -14.84
N ALA A 185 -0.17 10.37 -14.36
CA ALA A 185 1.23 10.00 -14.43
C ALA A 185 1.45 8.81 -13.51
N ALA A 186 2.23 7.79 -13.94
CA ALA A 186 2.47 6.65 -13.08
C ALA A 186 3.85 6.02 -13.35
N ALA A 187 4.50 5.56 -12.29
CA ALA A 187 5.82 4.97 -12.30
C ALA A 187 5.85 3.65 -11.51
N LEU A 188 6.58 2.68 -12.06
CA LEU A 188 6.90 1.43 -11.39
C LEU A 188 8.07 1.66 -10.43
N TYR A 189 7.90 1.28 -9.18
CA TYR A 189 8.93 1.41 -8.15
C TYR A 189 8.73 0.35 -7.07
N ASN A 190 9.82 -0.27 -6.64
CA ASN A 190 9.84 -1.17 -5.49
C ASN A 190 10.69 -0.56 -4.38
N GLY A 191 10.19 -0.54 -3.14
CA GLY A 191 10.86 0.05 -1.98
C GLY A 191 12.22 -0.56 -1.65
N GLU A 192 12.47 -1.83 -2.04
CA GLU A 192 13.79 -2.47 -1.90
C GLU A 192 14.87 -1.83 -2.79
N SER A 193 14.47 -1.09 -3.83
CA SER A 193 15.40 -0.34 -4.69
C SER A 193 15.99 0.89 -3.98
N GLY A 194 15.45 1.27 -2.83
CA GLY A 194 15.94 2.36 -1.99
C GLY A 194 15.50 3.76 -2.42
N ALA A 195 15.73 4.72 -1.53
CA ALA A 195 15.27 6.11 -1.67
C ALA A 195 15.84 6.85 -2.88
N ASP A 196 17.06 6.53 -3.32
CA ASP A 196 17.70 7.23 -4.45
C ASP A 196 17.00 6.94 -5.77
N VAL A 197 16.52 5.71 -5.97
CA VAL A 197 15.70 5.36 -7.15
C VAL A 197 14.37 6.10 -7.11
N LEU A 198 13.73 6.20 -5.92
CA LEU A 198 12.52 7.00 -5.77
C LEU A 198 12.75 8.48 -6.11
N ARG A 199 13.85 9.08 -5.62
CA ARG A 199 14.21 10.47 -5.93
C ARG A 199 14.41 10.70 -7.43
N ALA A 200 15.06 9.75 -8.12
CA ALA A 200 15.25 9.83 -9.57
C ALA A 200 13.90 9.81 -10.31
N ILE A 201 12.99 8.90 -9.95
CA ILE A 201 11.63 8.83 -10.51
C ILE A 201 10.87 10.14 -10.29
N LEU A 202 10.92 10.68 -9.08
CA LEU A 202 10.28 11.96 -8.75
C LEU A 202 10.82 13.11 -9.62
N ALA A 203 12.13 13.18 -9.80
CA ALA A 203 12.79 14.18 -10.65
C ALA A 203 12.38 14.06 -12.13
N GLU A 204 12.29 12.84 -12.67
CA GLU A 204 11.80 12.58 -14.02
C GLU A 204 10.36 13.11 -14.26
N HIS A 205 9.54 13.14 -13.20
CA HIS A 205 8.19 13.69 -13.24
C HIS A 205 8.10 15.17 -12.84
N GLY A 206 9.26 15.86 -12.72
CA GLY A 206 9.30 17.28 -12.41
C GLY A 206 9.01 17.63 -10.95
N VAL A 207 9.03 16.65 -10.06
CA VAL A 207 9.00 16.85 -8.62
C VAL A 207 10.43 17.20 -8.18
N SER A 208 10.66 18.50 -7.92
CA SER A 208 12.02 19.04 -7.78
C SER A 208 12.80 18.50 -6.58
N PRO A 209 14.08 18.14 -6.78
CA PRO A 209 15.00 17.79 -5.70
C PRO A 209 15.25 18.94 -4.70
N LYS A 210 15.05 20.21 -5.06
CA LYS A 210 15.19 21.34 -4.13
C LYS A 210 14.24 21.26 -2.95
N ALA A 211 13.07 20.65 -3.14
CA ALA A 211 12.16 20.31 -2.03
C ALA A 211 12.72 19.21 -1.11
N ILE A 212 13.78 18.52 -1.52
CA ILE A 212 14.30 17.31 -0.85
C ILE A 212 15.70 17.55 -0.25
N GLN A 213 16.41 18.62 -0.64
CA GLN A 213 17.81 18.89 -0.26
C GLN A 213 18.00 19.91 0.88
N ASP A 214 16.99 20.71 1.22
CA ASP A 214 17.16 21.83 2.17
C ASP A 214 16.94 21.47 3.65
N VAL A 215 17.08 20.19 4.05
CA VAL A 215 16.86 19.76 5.44
C VAL A 215 18.14 19.33 6.16
N ASP A 216 19.30 19.30 5.48
CA ASP A 216 20.60 18.99 6.07
C ASP A 216 21.50 20.25 6.34
N ALA A 217 20.89 21.43 6.50
CA ALA A 217 21.60 22.66 6.83
C ALA A 217 21.17 23.23 8.20
#